data_a42304bddf285a32522af4270435de77
#
_entry.id   a42304bddf285a32522af4270435de77
#
_cell.length_a   1.000
_cell.length_b   1.000
_cell.length_c   1.000
_cell.angle_alpha   90.00
_cell.angle_beta   90.00
_cell.angle_gamma   90.00
#
_symmetry.space_group_name_H-M   'P 1'
#
loop_
_entity.id
_entity.type
_entity.pdbx_description
1 polymer ?
#
loop_
_entity_poly.entity_id
_entity_poly.type
_entity_poly.pdbx_seq_one_letter_code
_entity_poly.pdbx_strand_id
1 'polypeptide(L)'
;MDILKVRLLHAGGPKELFPYLDSELVGIYLSGAARVSGETFRVTLLNAALKAGARQLSGTAALERSGNAVIGVRVNGDFLSADAVIVAAGAWSTDLCRPLDLQLELEPQRGQILHLRVSDRHTETLPVIVPVLSDYYLLGFGDSRVVMGATRETGSGFDFRITAGGVAEVLQEGLRIAPGLKTATLTEIRVGFRPMTRDGLPLLGRPSRTPGLVIATGLGRYGLTVGPYVGLLAAMLAVGETPEMGVAWLDPDRHA
;
A
#
# COMPACT_ATOMS: atom_id res chain seq x y z
N MET A 1 18.47 -21.87 2.27
CA MET A 1 17.75 -20.67 2.73
C MET A 1 18.78 -19.81 3.46
N ASP A 2 19.33 -18.79 2.79
CA ASP A 2 20.36 -17.94 3.40
C ASP A 2 19.73 -17.14 4.53
N ILE A 3 20.27 -17.33 5.72
CA ILE A 3 19.86 -16.60 6.92
C ILE A 3 20.13 -15.12 6.66
N LEU A 4 19.14 -14.28 6.89
CA LEU A 4 19.26 -12.81 6.85
C LEU A 4 20.53 -12.37 7.57
N LYS A 5 21.50 -11.83 6.83
CA LYS A 5 22.72 -11.32 7.44
C LYS A 5 22.41 -9.97 8.08
N VAL A 6 22.54 -9.93 9.40
CA VAL A 6 22.41 -8.70 10.20
C VAL A 6 23.82 -8.18 10.48
N ARG A 7 24.08 -6.91 10.23
CA ARG A 7 25.35 -6.27 10.49
C ARG A 7 25.14 -4.92 11.18
N LEU A 8 25.82 -4.71 12.30
CA LEU A 8 25.88 -3.39 12.94
C LEU A 8 26.80 -2.48 12.12
N LEU A 9 26.37 -1.27 11.86
CA LEU A 9 27.12 -0.21 11.20
C LEU A 9 27.43 0.88 12.22
N HIS A 10 28.72 1.15 12.44
CA HIS A 10 29.20 2.26 13.26
C HIS A 10 29.05 3.59 12.50
N ALA A 11 29.36 4.69 13.16
CA ALA A 11 29.36 6.04 12.56
C ALA A 11 30.12 6.05 11.22
N GLY A 12 29.52 6.64 10.19
CA GLY A 12 30.02 6.63 8.82
C GLY A 12 29.56 5.42 8.00
N GLY A 13 29.36 4.24 8.59
CA GLY A 13 28.98 3.02 7.88
C GLY A 13 27.68 3.11 7.09
N PRO A 14 26.59 3.70 7.61
CA PRO A 14 25.39 3.94 6.83
C PRO A 14 25.65 4.83 5.60
N LYS A 15 26.50 5.85 5.73
CA LYS A 15 26.86 6.77 4.64
C LYS A 15 27.64 6.08 3.52
N GLU A 16 28.47 5.10 3.81
CA GLU A 16 29.15 4.29 2.79
C GLU A 16 28.16 3.55 1.89
N LEU A 17 27.01 3.12 2.44
CA LEU A 17 25.97 2.42 1.71
C LEU A 17 24.97 3.36 1.04
N PHE A 18 24.71 4.52 1.64
CA PHE A 18 23.80 5.54 1.14
C PHE A 18 24.48 6.91 1.29
N PRO A 19 25.19 7.41 0.27
CA PRO A 19 26.14 8.54 0.37
C PRO A 19 25.54 9.87 0.83
N TYR A 20 24.22 10.01 0.76
CA TYR A 20 23.51 11.22 1.15
C TYR A 20 23.23 11.31 2.66
N LEU A 21 23.44 10.22 3.41
CA LEU A 21 23.19 10.19 4.86
C LEU A 21 24.21 11.03 5.64
N ASP A 22 23.79 11.44 6.83
CA ASP A 22 24.69 12.06 7.81
C ASP A 22 25.79 11.08 8.23
N SER A 23 27.01 11.59 8.42
CA SER A 23 28.19 10.80 8.80
C SER A 23 28.16 10.28 10.23
N GLU A 24 27.40 10.93 11.11
CA GLU A 24 27.30 10.54 12.52
C GLU A 24 26.30 9.39 12.76
N LEU A 25 25.53 9.00 11.74
CA LEU A 25 24.55 7.93 11.87
C LEU A 25 25.22 6.58 12.08
N VAL A 26 24.61 5.82 12.97
CA VAL A 26 24.83 4.38 13.16
C VAL A 26 23.62 3.62 12.65
N GLY A 27 23.74 2.33 12.36
CA GLY A 27 22.61 1.59 11.83
C GLY A 27 22.74 0.07 11.93
N ILE A 28 21.67 -0.60 11.60
CA ILE A 28 21.62 -2.05 11.41
C ILE A 28 21.33 -2.32 9.93
N TYR A 29 22.23 -3.01 9.28
CA TYR A 29 22.04 -3.46 7.90
C TYR A 29 21.43 -4.85 7.86
N LEU A 30 20.33 -4.99 7.11
CA LEU A 30 19.62 -6.24 6.85
C LEU A 30 19.69 -6.57 5.36
N SER A 31 20.39 -7.63 4.97
CA SER A 31 20.60 -7.99 3.57
C SER A 31 19.34 -8.44 2.82
N GLY A 32 18.28 -8.81 3.53
CA GLY A 32 17.03 -9.32 2.95
C GLY A 32 15.95 -8.26 2.74
N ALA A 33 16.21 -7.01 3.10
CA ALA A 33 15.26 -5.93 2.82
C ALA A 33 15.21 -5.60 1.33
N ALA A 34 14.01 -5.33 0.83
CA ALA A 34 13.81 -5.01 -0.57
C ALA A 34 12.78 -3.88 -0.73
N ARG A 35 12.78 -3.23 -1.87
CA ARG A 35 11.76 -2.29 -2.31
C ARG A 35 11.21 -2.71 -3.67
N VAL A 36 10.02 -2.26 -3.96
CA VAL A 36 9.37 -2.47 -5.24
C VAL A 36 8.72 -1.18 -5.72
N SER A 37 8.74 -0.93 -7.03
CA SER A 37 7.90 0.10 -7.62
C SER A 37 6.46 -0.38 -7.60
N GLY A 38 5.60 0.25 -6.81
CA GLY A 38 4.19 -0.15 -6.67
C GLY A 38 3.44 -0.13 -7.99
N GLU A 39 3.73 0.85 -8.86
CA GLU A 39 3.14 0.93 -10.21
C GLU A 39 3.57 -0.25 -11.08
N THR A 40 4.87 -0.49 -11.20
CA THR A 40 5.40 -1.62 -11.99
C THR A 40 4.86 -2.95 -11.48
N PHE A 41 4.82 -3.12 -10.16
CA PHE A 41 4.31 -4.33 -9.53
C PHE A 41 2.83 -4.56 -9.87
N ARG A 42 2.00 -3.53 -9.70
CA ARG A 42 0.57 -3.58 -10.07
C ARG A 42 0.36 -3.92 -11.54
N VAL A 43 1.09 -3.25 -12.45
CA VAL A 43 0.98 -3.50 -13.90
C VAL A 43 1.42 -4.92 -14.24
N THR A 44 2.48 -5.43 -13.62
CA THR A 44 2.96 -6.80 -13.84
C THR A 44 1.94 -7.84 -13.39
N LEU A 45 1.33 -7.67 -12.20
CA LEU A 45 0.29 -8.56 -11.72
C LEU A 45 -0.96 -8.52 -12.61
N LEU A 46 -1.38 -7.33 -13.05
CA LEU A 46 -2.51 -7.18 -13.97
C LEU A 46 -2.23 -7.89 -15.29
N ASN A 47 -1.06 -7.69 -15.89
CA ASN A 47 -0.68 -8.34 -17.14
C ASN A 47 -0.64 -9.86 -16.99
N ALA A 48 -0.19 -10.38 -15.86
CA ALA A 48 -0.22 -11.82 -15.57
C ALA A 48 -1.66 -12.34 -15.51
N ALA A 49 -2.56 -11.62 -14.84
CA ALA A 49 -3.98 -11.97 -14.77
C ALA A 49 -4.64 -11.96 -16.15
N LEU A 50 -4.37 -10.93 -16.98
CA LEU A 50 -4.90 -10.84 -18.34
C LEU A 50 -4.41 -12.01 -19.22
N LYS A 51 -3.13 -12.38 -19.11
CA LYS A 51 -2.59 -13.57 -19.79
C LYS A 51 -3.22 -14.87 -19.33
N ALA A 52 -3.68 -14.93 -18.07
CA ALA A 52 -4.42 -16.08 -17.51
C ALA A 52 -5.92 -16.04 -17.84
N GLY A 53 -6.39 -15.12 -18.69
CA GLY A 53 -7.76 -15.05 -19.15
C GLY A 53 -8.66 -14.09 -18.38
N ALA A 54 -8.14 -13.32 -17.43
CA ALA A 54 -8.92 -12.26 -16.77
C ALA A 54 -9.31 -11.16 -17.78
N ARG A 55 -10.43 -10.49 -17.51
CA ARG A 55 -10.89 -9.33 -18.30
C ARG A 55 -10.77 -8.08 -17.45
N GLN A 56 -10.21 -7.02 -18.01
CA GLN A 56 -10.18 -5.70 -17.39
C GLN A 56 -11.29 -4.83 -17.98
N LEU A 57 -12.08 -4.22 -17.09
CA LEU A 57 -13.06 -3.21 -17.42
C LEU A 57 -12.70 -1.92 -16.69
N SER A 58 -12.87 -0.77 -17.35
CA SER A 58 -12.66 0.54 -16.77
C SER A 58 -13.98 1.28 -16.62
N GLY A 59 -14.21 1.88 -15.46
CA GLY A 59 -15.42 2.63 -15.21
C GLY A 59 -15.76 2.76 -13.73
N THR A 60 -16.94 3.33 -13.46
CA THR A 60 -17.52 3.39 -12.12
C THR A 60 -18.29 2.10 -11.86
N ALA A 61 -17.88 1.39 -10.79
CA ALA A 61 -18.51 0.15 -10.37
C ALA A 61 -19.49 0.38 -9.22
N ALA A 62 -20.61 -0.32 -9.24
CA ALA A 62 -21.56 -0.42 -8.12
C ALA A 62 -21.91 -1.90 -7.90
N LEU A 63 -22.10 -2.28 -6.64
CA LEU A 63 -22.54 -3.64 -6.29
C LEU A 63 -24.02 -3.81 -6.59
N GLU A 64 -24.38 -4.94 -7.19
CA GLU A 64 -25.76 -5.29 -7.48
C GLU A 64 -26.21 -6.39 -6.54
N ARG A 65 -27.40 -6.23 -5.94
CA ARG A 65 -27.95 -7.22 -4.99
C ARG A 65 -29.34 -7.72 -5.37
N SER A 66 -29.64 -8.95 -4.96
CA SER A 66 -31.00 -9.51 -4.93
C SER A 66 -31.29 -9.98 -3.50
N GLY A 67 -32.23 -9.30 -2.83
CA GLY A 67 -32.35 -9.43 -1.38
C GLY A 67 -31.08 -9.02 -0.66
N ASN A 68 -30.51 -9.89 0.16
CA ASN A 68 -29.27 -9.66 0.88
C ASN A 68 -28.01 -10.16 0.11
N ALA A 69 -28.19 -10.91 -0.97
CA ALA A 69 -27.08 -11.48 -1.71
C ALA A 69 -26.55 -10.51 -2.77
N VAL A 70 -25.23 -10.38 -2.89
CA VAL A 70 -24.58 -9.75 -4.04
C VAL A 70 -24.57 -10.73 -5.19
N ILE A 71 -25.10 -10.31 -6.34
CA ILE A 71 -25.29 -11.14 -7.54
C ILE A 71 -24.43 -10.68 -8.72
N GLY A 72 -23.63 -9.64 -8.52
CA GLY A 72 -22.76 -9.08 -9.55
C GLY A 72 -22.43 -7.62 -9.32
N VAL A 73 -22.00 -6.97 -10.40
CA VAL A 73 -21.63 -5.55 -10.40
C VAL A 73 -22.25 -4.83 -11.60
N ARG A 74 -22.51 -3.52 -11.47
CA ARG A 74 -22.73 -2.64 -12.61
C ARG A 74 -21.46 -1.85 -12.88
N VAL A 75 -21.03 -1.84 -14.12
CA VAL A 75 -19.90 -1.01 -14.56
C VAL A 75 -20.44 -0.01 -15.60
N ASN A 76 -20.40 1.27 -15.30
CA ASN A 76 -20.99 2.33 -16.13
C ASN A 76 -22.48 2.12 -16.46
N GLY A 77 -23.21 1.39 -15.62
CA GLY A 77 -24.62 1.05 -15.80
C GLY A 77 -24.89 -0.36 -16.34
N ASP A 78 -23.92 -0.98 -17.00
CA ASP A 78 -24.05 -2.34 -17.56
C ASP A 78 -23.91 -3.40 -16.44
N PHE A 79 -24.88 -4.29 -16.34
CA PHE A 79 -24.88 -5.36 -15.34
C PHE A 79 -24.01 -6.54 -15.79
N LEU A 80 -23.17 -6.99 -14.88
CA LEU A 80 -22.33 -8.18 -15.00
C LEU A 80 -22.66 -9.11 -13.84
N SER A 81 -23.26 -10.25 -14.13
CA SER A 81 -23.53 -11.29 -13.11
C SER A 81 -22.24 -11.95 -12.67
N ALA A 82 -22.19 -12.35 -11.39
CA ALA A 82 -21.07 -13.09 -10.82
C ALA A 82 -21.56 -13.98 -9.67
N ASP A 83 -20.96 -15.16 -9.51
CA ASP A 83 -21.22 -16.06 -8.39
C ASP A 83 -20.62 -15.52 -7.08
N ALA A 84 -19.54 -14.74 -7.18
CA ALA A 84 -18.93 -14.02 -6.08
C ALA A 84 -18.29 -12.72 -6.57
N VAL A 85 -18.32 -11.70 -5.71
CA VAL A 85 -17.67 -10.41 -5.95
C VAL A 85 -16.63 -10.15 -4.84
N ILE A 86 -15.39 -9.83 -5.24
CA ILE A 86 -14.33 -9.42 -4.30
C ILE A 86 -14.23 -7.91 -4.33
N VAL A 87 -14.48 -7.27 -3.19
CA VAL A 87 -14.23 -5.83 -3.01
C VAL A 87 -12.80 -5.62 -2.51
N ALA A 88 -11.93 -5.21 -3.44
CA ALA A 88 -10.53 -4.86 -3.19
C ALA A 88 -10.27 -3.36 -3.51
N ALA A 89 -11.23 -2.49 -3.15
CA ALA A 89 -11.25 -1.09 -3.53
C ALA A 89 -10.42 -0.18 -2.59
N GLY A 90 -9.56 -0.75 -1.73
CA GLY A 90 -8.70 0.01 -0.83
C GLY A 90 -9.52 0.95 0.07
N ALA A 91 -9.12 2.21 0.17
CA ALA A 91 -9.79 3.19 1.01
C ALA A 91 -11.23 3.50 0.57
N TRP A 92 -11.61 3.21 -0.69
CA TRP A 92 -12.97 3.41 -1.23
C TRP A 92 -13.92 2.25 -0.94
N SER A 93 -13.48 1.19 -0.29
CA SER A 93 -14.31 0.01 -0.01
C SER A 93 -15.54 0.33 0.83
N THR A 94 -15.42 1.25 1.79
CA THR A 94 -16.56 1.70 2.64
C THR A 94 -17.67 2.32 1.80
N ASP A 95 -17.32 3.22 0.88
CA ASP A 95 -18.30 3.89 0.01
C ASP A 95 -18.98 2.90 -0.94
N LEU A 96 -18.21 1.94 -1.47
CA LEU A 96 -18.73 0.90 -2.36
C LEU A 96 -19.68 -0.06 -1.63
N CYS A 97 -19.44 -0.36 -0.36
CA CYS A 97 -20.26 -1.28 0.44
C CYS A 97 -21.46 -0.59 1.13
N ARG A 98 -21.47 0.74 1.27
CA ARG A 98 -22.54 1.49 1.95
C ARG A 98 -23.95 1.20 1.42
N PRO A 99 -24.19 1.05 0.09
CA PRO A 99 -25.53 0.71 -0.44
C PRO A 99 -26.04 -0.69 -0.03
N LEU A 100 -25.17 -1.53 0.54
CA LEU A 100 -25.53 -2.85 1.07
C LEU A 100 -25.82 -2.83 2.57
N ASP A 101 -25.88 -1.67 3.20
CA ASP A 101 -25.96 -1.48 4.65
C ASP A 101 -24.78 -2.13 5.40
N LEU A 102 -23.66 -2.36 4.68
CA LEU A 102 -22.40 -2.90 5.23
C LEU A 102 -21.46 -1.76 5.57
N GLN A 103 -21.27 -1.54 6.86
CA GLN A 103 -20.31 -0.55 7.36
C GLN A 103 -18.98 -1.22 7.62
N LEU A 104 -17.94 -0.79 6.90
CA LEU A 104 -16.57 -1.20 7.15
C LEU A 104 -15.89 -0.13 8.03
N GLU A 105 -15.31 -0.53 9.15
CA GLU A 105 -14.50 0.36 9.99
C GLU A 105 -13.16 0.68 9.31
N LEU A 106 -13.23 1.46 8.26
CA LEU A 106 -12.13 1.78 7.35
C LEU A 106 -12.11 3.28 7.05
N GLU A 107 -10.96 3.90 7.26
CA GLU A 107 -10.76 5.33 6.99
C GLU A 107 -9.60 5.55 5.99
N PRO A 108 -9.71 6.54 5.08
CA PRO A 108 -8.59 6.97 4.28
C PRO A 108 -7.58 7.75 5.13
N GLN A 109 -6.33 7.31 5.16
CA GLN A 109 -5.22 8.07 5.71
C GLN A 109 -4.36 8.62 4.56
N ARG A 110 -4.38 9.95 4.39
CA ARG A 110 -3.56 10.61 3.37
C ARG A 110 -2.08 10.41 3.65
N GLY A 111 -1.31 10.17 2.60
CA GLY A 111 0.14 10.18 2.62
C GLY A 111 0.70 10.97 1.46
N GLN A 112 1.64 11.86 1.75
CA GLN A 112 2.37 12.61 0.74
C GLN A 112 3.80 12.09 0.66
N ILE A 113 4.31 11.86 -0.54
CA ILE A 113 5.69 11.42 -0.81
C ILE A 113 6.34 12.36 -1.81
N LEU A 114 7.63 12.55 -1.65
CA LEU A 114 8.44 13.41 -2.51
C LEU A 114 9.40 12.58 -3.35
N HIS A 115 9.47 12.89 -4.62
CA HIS A 115 10.44 12.33 -5.55
C HIS A 115 11.54 13.34 -5.83
N LEU A 116 12.75 12.95 -5.54
CA LEU A 116 13.95 13.76 -5.75
C LEU A 116 14.79 13.16 -6.88
N ARG A 117 15.44 14.02 -7.65
CA ARG A 117 16.48 13.65 -8.60
C ARG A 117 17.84 14.10 -8.05
N VAL A 118 18.76 13.17 -7.98
CA VAL A 118 20.14 13.38 -7.55
C VAL A 118 21.11 13.34 -8.74
N SER A 119 22.34 13.74 -8.55
CA SER A 119 23.38 13.68 -9.60
C SER A 119 23.90 12.26 -9.86
N ASP A 120 23.84 11.39 -8.87
CA ASP A 120 24.23 9.99 -9.00
C ASP A 120 23.25 9.22 -9.89
N ARG A 121 23.77 8.39 -10.79
CA ARG A 121 22.97 7.58 -11.71
C ARG A 121 22.67 6.17 -11.17
N HIS A 122 23.35 5.74 -10.11
CA HIS A 122 23.27 4.37 -9.57
C HIS A 122 22.41 4.28 -8.30
N THR A 123 21.32 5.01 -8.27
CA THR A 123 20.42 5.05 -7.10
C THR A 123 19.63 3.75 -6.90
N GLU A 124 19.58 2.87 -7.90
CA GLU A 124 18.95 1.55 -7.81
C GLU A 124 19.69 0.57 -6.88
N THR A 125 20.97 0.82 -6.60
CA THR A 125 21.77 -0.01 -5.69
C THR A 125 21.68 0.42 -4.23
N LEU A 126 21.14 1.63 -3.97
CA LEU A 126 21.02 2.18 -2.63
C LEU A 126 20.07 1.33 -1.75
N PRO A 127 20.44 1.03 -0.50
CA PRO A 127 19.55 0.31 0.40
C PRO A 127 18.28 1.12 0.75
N VAL A 128 17.27 0.43 1.25
CA VAL A 128 16.13 1.06 1.91
C VAL A 128 16.59 1.64 3.24
N ILE A 129 16.32 2.91 3.50
CA ILE A 129 16.62 3.57 4.78
C ILE A 129 15.31 3.75 5.54
N VAL A 130 15.25 3.19 6.76
CA VAL A 130 14.16 3.38 7.70
C VAL A 130 14.76 3.87 9.01
N PRO A 131 14.59 5.14 9.38
CA PRO A 131 15.10 5.65 10.64
C PRO A 131 14.39 4.99 11.83
N VAL A 132 15.13 4.68 12.87
CA VAL A 132 14.56 4.17 14.11
C VAL A 132 13.71 5.27 14.76
N LEU A 133 12.57 4.89 15.30
CA LEU A 133 11.57 5.79 15.91
C LEU A 133 10.97 6.83 14.94
N SER A 134 11.07 6.57 13.65
CA SER A 134 10.46 7.40 12.62
C SER A 134 9.68 6.53 11.65
N ASP A 135 8.58 7.06 11.19
CA ASP A 135 7.72 6.40 10.20
C ASP A 135 8.07 6.79 8.76
N TYR A 136 9.17 7.53 8.60
CA TYR A 136 9.69 7.96 7.30
C TYR A 136 10.62 6.91 6.70
N TYR A 137 10.88 7.07 5.43
CA TYR A 137 11.81 6.20 4.68
C TYR A 137 12.47 6.97 3.54
N LEU A 138 13.64 6.47 3.12
CA LEU A 138 14.29 6.87 1.88
C LEU A 138 14.48 5.65 1.00
N LEU A 139 14.12 5.76 -0.27
CA LEU A 139 14.19 4.68 -1.25
C LEU A 139 14.93 5.18 -2.51
N GLY A 140 16.03 4.53 -2.87
CA GLY A 140 16.66 4.74 -4.17
C GLY A 140 15.97 3.89 -5.25
N PHE A 141 15.74 4.45 -6.41
CA PHE A 141 15.26 3.76 -7.60
C PHE A 141 16.19 4.11 -8.77
N GLY A 142 16.05 3.44 -9.91
CA GLY A 142 16.76 3.84 -11.12
C GLY A 142 16.47 5.29 -11.54
N ASP A 143 17.17 5.76 -12.56
CA ASP A 143 17.03 7.10 -13.14
C ASP A 143 17.37 8.25 -12.18
N SER A 144 18.40 8.06 -11.34
CA SER A 144 18.85 9.08 -10.35
C SER A 144 17.77 9.47 -9.34
N ARG A 145 16.82 8.61 -9.08
CA ARG A 145 15.62 8.92 -8.29
C ARG A 145 15.74 8.44 -6.85
N VAL A 146 15.49 9.34 -5.91
CA VAL A 146 15.32 9.05 -4.49
C VAL A 146 13.91 9.48 -4.07
N VAL A 147 13.20 8.61 -3.37
CA VAL A 147 11.86 8.89 -2.83
C VAL A 147 11.97 9.07 -1.33
N MET A 148 11.40 10.16 -0.83
CA MET A 148 11.18 10.44 0.59
C MET A 148 9.71 10.26 0.93
N GLY A 149 9.40 9.61 2.00
CA GLY A 149 8.01 9.44 2.45
C GLY A 149 7.94 9.03 3.92
N ALA A 150 6.79 9.09 4.43
CA ALA A 150 5.57 9.75 3.95
C ALA A 150 4.80 10.35 5.12
N THR A 151 4.05 11.39 4.87
CA THR A 151 3.13 11.91 5.89
C THR A 151 2.09 10.86 6.29
N ARG A 152 1.44 11.07 7.44
CA ARG A 152 0.36 10.24 7.97
C ARG A 152 -0.77 11.14 8.48
N GLU A 153 -1.65 11.49 7.57
CA GLU A 153 -2.68 12.48 7.81
C GLU A 153 -4.04 11.79 8.01
N THR A 154 -4.31 11.39 9.25
CA THR A 154 -5.59 10.81 9.66
C THR A 154 -6.65 11.91 9.72
N GLY A 155 -7.91 11.59 9.37
CA GLY A 155 -9.02 12.54 9.37
C GLY A 155 -9.05 13.51 8.19
N SER A 156 -8.13 13.38 7.22
CA SER A 156 -8.12 14.21 6.01
C SER A 156 -9.22 13.85 4.99
N GLY A 157 -9.89 12.71 5.16
CA GLY A 157 -10.77 12.17 4.14
C GLY A 157 -10.01 11.96 2.82
N PHE A 158 -10.73 12.08 1.70
CA PHE A 158 -10.15 12.01 0.36
C PHE A 158 -9.70 13.38 -0.16
N ASP A 159 -8.89 14.10 0.61
CA ASP A 159 -8.31 15.36 0.19
C ASP A 159 -7.04 15.12 -0.65
N PHE A 160 -7.16 15.26 -1.98
CA PHE A 160 -6.07 15.04 -2.94
C PHE A 160 -5.07 16.21 -3.04
N ARG A 161 -5.27 17.30 -2.29
CA ARG A 161 -4.37 18.44 -2.35
C ARG A 161 -3.00 18.09 -1.80
N ILE A 162 -1.97 18.52 -2.47
CA ILE A 162 -0.62 18.61 -1.93
C ILE A 162 -0.59 19.82 -1.00
N THR A 163 -0.18 19.64 0.24
CA THR A 163 -0.13 20.73 1.21
C THR A 163 1.30 21.18 1.50
N ALA A 164 1.49 22.46 1.68
CA ALA A 164 2.80 23.01 2.06
C ALA A 164 3.32 22.40 3.37
N GLY A 165 2.42 22.16 4.35
CA GLY A 165 2.78 21.51 5.61
C GLY A 165 3.29 20.10 5.40
N GLY A 166 2.59 19.26 4.61
CA GLY A 166 3.02 17.89 4.33
C GLY A 166 4.34 17.82 3.56
N VAL A 167 4.55 18.73 2.61
CA VAL A 167 5.84 18.84 1.89
C VAL A 167 6.96 19.24 2.85
N ALA A 168 6.74 20.24 3.69
CA ALA A 168 7.72 20.71 4.66
C ALA A 168 8.08 19.62 5.66
N GLU A 169 7.10 18.89 6.18
CA GLU A 169 7.27 17.78 7.10
C GLU A 169 8.17 16.68 6.51
N VAL A 170 7.87 16.20 5.28
CA VAL A 170 8.68 15.16 4.63
C VAL A 170 10.10 15.65 4.35
N LEU A 171 10.26 16.90 3.89
CA LEU A 171 11.60 17.49 3.66
C LEU A 171 12.39 17.61 4.97
N GLN A 172 11.77 18.10 6.03
CA GLN A 172 12.43 18.26 7.33
C GLN A 172 12.94 16.91 7.86
N GLU A 173 12.08 15.89 7.86
CA GLU A 173 12.46 14.57 8.35
C GLU A 173 13.50 13.89 7.45
N GLY A 174 13.33 13.95 6.15
CA GLY A 174 14.26 13.35 5.20
C GLY A 174 15.64 14.01 5.21
N LEU A 175 15.70 15.35 5.24
CA LEU A 175 16.97 16.09 5.25
C LEU A 175 17.67 16.04 6.60
N ARG A 176 16.96 15.78 7.70
CA ARG A 176 17.57 15.57 9.02
C ARG A 176 18.50 14.35 9.02
N ILE A 177 18.10 13.26 8.33
CA ILE A 177 18.92 12.03 8.27
C ILE A 177 19.79 11.96 7.02
N ALA A 178 19.42 12.64 5.94
CA ALA A 178 20.14 12.65 4.66
C ALA A 178 20.41 14.09 4.18
N PRO A 179 21.26 14.85 4.89
CA PRO A 179 21.55 16.25 4.53
C PRO A 179 22.18 16.41 3.15
N GLY A 180 22.81 15.36 2.61
CA GLY A 180 23.34 15.33 1.26
C GLY A 180 22.29 15.45 0.16
N LEU A 181 21.00 15.22 0.47
CA LEU A 181 19.91 15.44 -0.46
C LEU A 181 19.44 16.91 -0.57
N LYS A 182 20.02 17.81 0.20
CA LYS A 182 19.68 19.26 0.20
C LYS A 182 19.79 19.91 -1.19
N THR A 183 20.69 19.42 -2.02
CA THR A 183 20.93 19.94 -3.38
C THR A 183 20.18 19.15 -4.47
N ALA A 184 19.43 18.12 -4.10
CA ALA A 184 18.63 17.35 -5.04
C ALA A 184 17.46 18.17 -5.58
N THR A 185 17.07 17.88 -6.81
CA THR A 185 15.90 18.53 -7.44
C THR A 185 14.62 17.83 -7.02
N LEU A 186 13.66 18.55 -6.45
CA LEU A 186 12.31 18.04 -6.23
C LEU A 186 11.60 17.97 -7.59
N THR A 187 11.28 16.75 -8.04
CA THR A 187 10.71 16.51 -9.37
C THR A 187 9.21 16.22 -9.35
N GLU A 188 8.71 15.59 -8.28
CA GLU A 188 7.31 15.19 -8.20
C GLU A 188 6.88 15.05 -6.73
N ILE A 189 5.61 15.34 -6.47
CA ILE A 189 4.96 15.05 -5.19
C ILE A 189 3.72 14.22 -5.48
N ARG A 190 3.55 13.12 -4.77
CA ARG A 190 2.39 12.25 -4.91
C ARG A 190 1.59 12.20 -3.63
N VAL A 191 0.27 12.11 -3.81
CA VAL A 191 -0.70 11.90 -2.75
C VAL A 191 -1.36 10.54 -2.93
N GLY A 192 -1.55 9.81 -1.84
CA GLY A 192 -2.28 8.55 -1.83
C GLY A 192 -3.03 8.37 -0.52
N PHE A 193 -3.93 7.39 -0.49
CA PHE A 193 -4.75 7.10 0.68
C PHE A 193 -4.56 5.65 1.11
N ARG A 194 -4.07 5.49 2.35
CA ARG A 194 -3.98 4.17 2.96
C ARG A 194 -5.34 3.78 3.50
N PRO A 195 -5.81 2.57 3.24
CA PRO A 195 -7.00 2.02 3.87
C PRO A 195 -6.68 1.62 5.30
N MET A 196 -6.96 2.49 6.26
CA MET A 196 -6.68 2.24 7.68
C MET A 196 -7.91 1.70 8.37
N THR A 197 -7.78 0.56 9.02
CA THR A 197 -8.77 0.01 9.94
C THR A 197 -8.51 0.51 11.35
N ARG A 198 -9.51 0.45 12.20
CA ARG A 198 -9.42 0.91 13.59
C ARG A 198 -8.36 0.16 14.40
N ASP A 199 -8.23 -1.15 14.17
CA ASP A 199 -7.30 -2.04 14.87
C ASP A 199 -5.97 -2.25 14.12
N GLY A 200 -5.81 -1.67 12.94
CA GLY A 200 -4.63 -1.81 12.08
C GLY A 200 -4.49 -3.15 11.38
N LEU A 201 -5.49 -4.04 11.48
CA LEU A 201 -5.50 -5.35 10.83
C LEU A 201 -6.32 -5.30 9.53
N PRO A 202 -5.96 -6.06 8.50
CA PRO A 202 -6.76 -6.16 7.28
C PRO A 202 -8.20 -6.60 7.53
N LEU A 203 -9.09 -6.25 6.61
CA LEU A 203 -10.43 -6.83 6.48
C LEU A 203 -10.39 -7.86 5.36
N LEU A 204 -10.54 -9.14 5.72
CA LEU A 204 -10.52 -10.26 4.77
C LEU A 204 -11.54 -11.30 5.19
N GLY A 205 -12.57 -11.51 4.40
CA GLY A 205 -13.60 -12.48 4.72
C GLY A 205 -14.88 -12.28 3.93
N ARG A 206 -15.87 -13.12 4.26
CA ARG A 206 -17.22 -13.05 3.75
C ARG A 206 -18.12 -12.44 4.82
N PRO A 207 -18.68 -11.23 4.63
CA PRO A 207 -19.62 -10.67 5.58
C PRO A 207 -20.82 -11.60 5.79
N SER A 208 -21.16 -11.88 7.02
CA SER A 208 -22.17 -12.91 7.37
C SER A 208 -23.57 -12.61 6.82
N ARG A 209 -23.90 -11.31 6.69
CA ARG A 209 -25.21 -10.83 6.23
C ARG A 209 -25.30 -10.57 4.74
N THR A 210 -24.19 -10.75 4.00
CA THR A 210 -24.12 -10.39 2.57
C THR A 210 -23.50 -11.53 1.75
N PRO A 211 -24.26 -12.60 1.49
CA PRO A 211 -23.79 -13.71 0.65
C PRO A 211 -23.34 -13.22 -0.74
N GLY A 212 -22.38 -13.92 -1.36
CA GLY A 212 -21.82 -13.55 -2.66
C GLY A 212 -20.76 -12.44 -2.61
N LEU A 213 -20.44 -11.92 -1.42
CA LEU A 213 -19.42 -10.87 -1.25
C LEU A 213 -18.21 -11.40 -0.49
N VAL A 214 -17.01 -10.98 -0.94
CA VAL A 214 -15.74 -11.11 -0.21
C VAL A 214 -15.13 -9.72 -0.07
N ILE A 215 -14.71 -9.37 1.12
CA ILE A 215 -13.97 -8.13 1.38
C ILE A 215 -12.48 -8.45 1.45
N ALA A 216 -11.64 -7.64 0.80
CA ALA A 216 -10.18 -7.72 0.84
C ALA A 216 -9.58 -6.30 0.82
N THR A 217 -9.49 -5.68 1.99
CA THR A 217 -9.06 -4.29 2.13
C THR A 217 -8.38 -4.04 3.49
N GLY A 218 -8.12 -2.80 3.85
CA GLY A 218 -7.60 -2.45 5.18
C GLY A 218 -6.12 -2.77 5.37
N LEU A 219 -5.33 -2.90 4.29
CA LEU A 219 -3.92 -3.28 4.37
C LEU A 219 -3.00 -2.18 4.90
N GLY A 220 -3.51 -0.97 5.08
CA GLY A 220 -2.76 0.16 5.60
C GLY A 220 -1.47 0.41 4.82
N ARG A 221 -0.35 0.43 5.52
CA ARG A 221 1.00 0.60 4.95
C ARG A 221 1.61 -0.69 4.36
N TYR A 222 1.00 -1.83 4.60
CA TYR A 222 1.56 -3.14 4.24
C TYR A 222 1.08 -3.66 2.89
N GLY A 223 0.31 -2.87 2.12
CA GLY A 223 -0.31 -3.29 0.88
C GLY A 223 0.64 -3.94 -0.13
N LEU A 224 1.85 -3.38 -0.34
CA LEU A 224 2.84 -3.96 -1.24
C LEU A 224 3.49 -5.25 -0.70
N THR A 225 3.55 -5.40 0.63
CA THR A 225 4.17 -6.57 1.27
C THR A 225 3.22 -7.77 1.31
N VAL A 226 1.98 -7.55 1.75
CA VAL A 226 1.02 -8.65 2.01
C VAL A 226 -0.10 -8.73 0.98
N GLY A 227 -0.29 -7.70 0.15
CA GLY A 227 -1.39 -7.62 -0.82
C GLY A 227 -1.52 -8.81 -1.75
N PRO A 228 -0.44 -9.34 -2.35
CA PRO A 228 -0.53 -10.51 -3.21
C PRO A 228 -1.06 -11.76 -2.47
N TYR A 229 -0.63 -11.95 -1.23
CA TYR A 229 -1.10 -13.08 -0.42
C TYR A 229 -2.56 -12.89 0.01
N VAL A 230 -2.94 -11.68 0.41
CA VAL A 230 -4.35 -11.35 0.71
C VAL A 230 -5.22 -11.53 -0.53
N GLY A 231 -4.73 -11.17 -1.71
CA GLY A 231 -5.42 -11.42 -2.98
C GLY A 231 -5.65 -12.91 -3.25
N LEU A 232 -4.63 -13.76 -3.00
CA LEU A 232 -4.77 -15.22 -3.09
C LEU A 232 -5.84 -15.74 -2.12
N LEU A 233 -5.78 -15.35 -0.85
CA LEU A 233 -6.75 -15.76 0.16
C LEU A 233 -8.18 -15.31 -0.19
N ALA A 234 -8.34 -14.09 -0.72
CA ALA A 234 -9.63 -13.58 -1.18
C ALA A 234 -10.18 -14.40 -2.36
N ALA A 235 -9.32 -14.79 -3.30
CA ALA A 235 -9.71 -15.66 -4.42
C ALA A 235 -10.16 -17.05 -3.94
N MET A 236 -9.42 -17.69 -3.02
CA MET A 236 -9.81 -18.95 -2.40
C MET A 236 -11.18 -18.84 -1.73
N LEU A 237 -11.39 -17.80 -0.93
CA LEU A 237 -12.69 -17.52 -0.33
C LEU A 237 -13.77 -17.35 -1.40
N ALA A 238 -13.55 -16.62 -2.48
CA ALA A 238 -14.54 -16.38 -3.52
C ALA A 238 -15.02 -17.68 -4.21
N VAL A 239 -14.10 -18.63 -4.42
CA VAL A 239 -14.45 -19.93 -5.03
C VAL A 239 -14.90 -21.01 -4.02
N GLY A 240 -15.05 -20.65 -2.76
CA GLY A 240 -15.54 -21.57 -1.72
C GLY A 240 -14.49 -22.41 -1.04
N GLU A 241 -13.23 -22.17 -1.29
CA GLU A 241 -12.12 -22.84 -0.63
C GLU A 241 -11.86 -22.26 0.76
N THR A 242 -11.31 -23.09 1.65
CA THR A 242 -10.90 -22.67 2.99
C THR A 242 -9.38 -22.51 2.99
N PRO A 243 -8.84 -21.30 3.25
CA PRO A 243 -7.41 -21.10 3.41
C PRO A 243 -6.84 -21.93 4.57
N GLU A 244 -5.66 -22.54 4.37
CA GLU A 244 -4.96 -23.27 5.44
C GLU A 244 -4.64 -22.37 6.63
N MET A 245 -4.26 -21.12 6.36
CA MET A 245 -4.15 -20.10 7.38
C MET A 245 -5.55 -19.60 7.75
N GLY A 246 -5.98 -19.86 8.97
CA GLY A 246 -7.27 -19.35 9.46
C GLY A 246 -7.33 -17.83 9.36
N VAL A 247 -8.37 -17.30 8.74
CA VAL A 247 -8.58 -15.85 8.51
C VAL A 247 -9.69 -15.25 9.37
N ALA A 248 -10.25 -16.00 10.30
CA ALA A 248 -11.37 -15.56 11.14
C ALA A 248 -11.08 -14.28 11.95
N TRP A 249 -9.83 -14.06 12.33
CA TRP A 249 -9.39 -12.84 13.02
C TRP A 249 -9.33 -11.59 12.11
N LEU A 250 -9.48 -11.78 10.79
CA LEU A 250 -9.57 -10.71 9.78
C LEU A 250 -11.01 -10.46 9.32
N ASP A 251 -11.99 -11.14 9.92
CA ASP A 251 -13.39 -11.07 9.52
C ASP A 251 -13.87 -9.62 9.42
N PRO A 252 -14.52 -9.22 8.31
CA PRO A 252 -15.10 -7.89 8.18
C PRO A 252 -16.12 -7.53 9.26
N ASP A 253 -16.79 -8.54 9.83
CA ASP A 253 -17.82 -8.36 10.88
C ASP A 253 -17.24 -8.38 12.31
N ARG A 254 -15.91 -8.48 12.49
CA ARG A 254 -15.27 -8.65 13.82
C ARG A 254 -15.51 -7.49 14.81
N HIS A 255 -16.03 -6.36 14.30
CA HIS A 255 -16.40 -5.20 15.11
C HIS A 255 -17.86 -4.80 14.98
N ALA A 256 -18.70 -5.66 14.35
CA ALA A 256 -20.11 -5.41 14.12
C ALA A 256 -20.98 -5.66 15.37
#